data_e4f5021ffc3266425f130974a27af970
#
_entry.id   e4f5021ffc3266425f130974a27af970
#
_cell.length_a   1.000
_cell.length_b   1.000
_cell.length_c   1.000
_cell.angle_alpha   90.00
_cell.angle_beta   90.00
_cell.angle_gamma   90.00
#
_symmetry.space_group_name_H-M   'P 1'
#
loop_
_entity.id
_entity.type
_entity.pdbx_description
1 polymer ?
#
loop_
_entity_poly.entity_id
_entity_poly.type
_entity_poly.pdbx_seq_one_letter_code
_entity_poly.pdbx_strand_id
1 'polypeptide(L)'
;MRIQRQRHADGSRSVTLLEDDGEPISVVSGFLRHLAARDCSPNTLVAYAYDLRHLWMFLAGHGLAWQELRPRHAFDLLEYLRALPSRRPRQRLSLTLATQHNGGPATQLASTTVNRILAAVSSFYEYALLAGLLEAANPIERRPDPALARVVDRHRPFMGSASQQRPVRRSVRVKTIQRVPRPLDDAQVQALLGQLRSVRDRALMLLMLQGGLRPGEALGLHLEDVAYGRRRIVVRQRADHPKGVRSKSRTERVVDLHEPETLATLSTYVLLERPAEAETPLVFLIGGHGRRRCEPLGYDGLARLIARACQRAGIREAWVTPHALRHTHATRMWEGGMRELTLQKRLGHASPESTRLYTRVSDPAVVADYRRALGQTPIPGSRP
;
A
#
# COMPACT_ATOMS: atom_id res chain seq x y z
N MET A 1 -1.27 -28.19 -2.19
CA MET A 1 -0.14 -27.25 -1.96
C MET A 1 -0.44 -26.28 -0.84
N ARG A 2 0.48 -26.13 0.12
CA ARG A 2 0.33 -25.40 1.37
C ARG A 2 1.48 -24.41 1.57
N ILE A 3 1.21 -23.25 2.21
CA ILE A 3 2.23 -22.26 2.59
C ILE A 3 2.48 -22.40 4.09
N GLN A 4 3.72 -22.64 4.45
CA GLN A 4 4.20 -22.65 5.81
C GLN A 4 4.92 -21.34 6.13
N ARG A 5 4.59 -20.72 7.27
CA ARG A 5 5.27 -19.54 7.80
C ARG A 5 5.91 -19.94 9.12
N GLN A 6 7.18 -19.66 9.24
CA GLN A 6 7.93 -19.93 10.45
C GLN A 6 8.49 -18.62 11.02
N ARG A 7 8.50 -18.53 12.34
CA ARG A 7 9.19 -17.48 13.06
C ARG A 7 10.35 -18.13 13.80
N HIS A 8 11.54 -17.70 13.48
CA HIS A 8 12.77 -18.21 14.08
C HIS A 8 13.02 -17.55 15.44
N ALA A 9 13.91 -18.15 16.24
CA ALA A 9 14.26 -17.66 17.58
C ALA A 9 14.91 -16.26 17.54
N ASP A 10 15.62 -15.95 16.45
CA ASP A 10 16.21 -14.61 16.17
C ASP A 10 15.17 -13.54 15.76
N GLY A 11 13.88 -13.90 15.77
CA GLY A 11 12.80 -13.03 15.36
C GLY A 11 12.59 -12.94 13.85
N SER A 12 13.46 -13.52 13.02
CA SER A 12 13.31 -13.58 11.57
C SER A 12 12.08 -14.42 11.18
N ARG A 13 11.57 -14.18 9.96
CA ARG A 13 10.40 -14.88 9.44
C ARG A 13 10.76 -15.50 8.10
N SER A 14 10.56 -16.80 7.98
CA SER A 14 10.64 -17.50 6.71
C SER A 14 9.26 -17.91 6.19
N VAL A 15 9.20 -18.14 4.90
CA VAL A 15 8.02 -18.65 4.23
C VAL A 15 8.47 -19.72 3.23
N THR A 16 7.74 -20.82 3.19
CA THR A 16 8.02 -21.95 2.31
C THR A 16 6.73 -22.38 1.63
N LEU A 17 6.81 -22.68 0.34
CA LEU A 17 5.74 -23.32 -0.41
C LEU A 17 5.99 -24.82 -0.40
N LEU A 18 5.01 -25.58 0.11
CA LEU A 18 5.06 -27.03 0.23
C LEU A 18 4.16 -27.68 -0.82
N GLU A 19 4.56 -28.81 -1.31
CA GLU A 19 3.72 -29.73 -2.09
C GLU A 19 2.64 -30.37 -1.21
N ASP A 20 1.82 -31.23 -1.79
CA ASP A 20 0.73 -31.89 -1.05
C ASP A 20 1.25 -32.97 -0.09
N ASP A 21 2.38 -33.57 -0.37
CA ASP A 21 3.14 -34.49 0.49
C ASP A 21 3.86 -33.80 1.66
N GLY A 22 3.95 -32.47 1.63
CA GLY A 22 4.58 -31.65 2.65
C GLY A 22 6.03 -31.29 2.37
N GLU A 23 6.60 -31.72 1.26
CA GLU A 23 7.97 -31.38 0.88
C GLU A 23 8.09 -29.96 0.33
N PRO A 24 9.18 -29.24 0.64
CA PRO A 24 9.43 -27.90 0.13
C PRO A 24 9.72 -27.90 -1.38
N ILE A 25 9.07 -27.06 -2.13
CA ILE A 25 9.42 -26.82 -3.54
C ILE A 25 10.76 -26.10 -3.59
N SER A 26 11.82 -26.85 -3.90
CA SER A 26 13.22 -26.39 -3.79
C SER A 26 13.53 -25.14 -4.60
N VAL A 27 13.05 -25.06 -5.85
CA VAL A 27 13.26 -23.91 -6.74
C VAL A 27 12.56 -22.65 -6.22
N VAL A 28 11.36 -22.77 -5.64
CA VAL A 28 10.66 -21.64 -5.01
C VAL A 28 11.41 -21.19 -3.75
N SER A 29 11.89 -22.13 -2.96
CA SER A 29 12.70 -21.84 -1.76
C SER A 29 13.99 -21.09 -2.13
N GLY A 30 14.66 -21.48 -3.23
CA GLY A 30 15.80 -20.76 -3.80
C GLY A 30 15.45 -19.33 -4.21
N PHE A 31 14.35 -19.15 -4.92
CA PHE A 31 13.86 -17.84 -5.31
C PHE A 31 13.54 -16.94 -4.11
N LEU A 32 12.86 -17.45 -3.11
CA LEU A 32 12.53 -16.68 -1.90
C LEU A 32 13.78 -16.28 -1.11
N ARG A 33 14.81 -17.15 -1.06
CA ARG A 33 16.14 -16.80 -0.50
C ARG A 33 16.82 -15.72 -1.32
N HIS A 34 16.78 -15.78 -2.65
CA HIS A 34 17.30 -14.72 -3.53
C HIS A 34 16.61 -13.37 -3.26
N LEU A 35 15.30 -13.35 -3.11
CA LEU A 35 14.58 -12.12 -2.76
C LEU A 35 14.94 -11.61 -1.36
N ALA A 36 15.14 -12.50 -0.39
CA ALA A 36 15.60 -12.12 0.95
C ALA A 36 17.00 -11.50 0.92
N ALA A 37 17.94 -12.06 0.15
CA ALA A 37 19.28 -11.52 -0.05
C ALA A 37 19.28 -10.14 -0.75
N ARG A 38 18.20 -9.79 -1.46
CA ARG A 38 17.96 -8.46 -2.05
C ARG A 38 17.22 -7.49 -1.13
N ASP A 39 17.17 -7.77 0.16
CA ASP A 39 16.45 -6.96 1.17
C ASP A 39 14.94 -6.78 0.87
N CYS A 40 14.32 -7.72 0.17
CA CYS A 40 12.87 -7.70 0.01
C CYS A 40 12.19 -7.90 1.38
N SER A 41 11.10 -7.15 1.61
CA SER A 41 10.40 -7.25 2.89
C SER A 41 9.81 -8.65 3.12
N PRO A 42 9.73 -9.16 4.37
CA PRO A 42 9.09 -10.44 4.66
C PRO A 42 7.66 -10.52 4.13
N ASN A 43 6.92 -9.40 4.13
CA ASN A 43 5.58 -9.37 3.54
C ASN A 43 5.60 -9.57 2.02
N THR A 44 6.66 -9.11 1.35
CA THR A 44 6.88 -9.35 -0.07
C THR A 44 7.13 -10.83 -0.31
N LEU A 45 8.01 -11.47 0.47
CA LEU A 45 8.29 -12.90 0.36
C LEU A 45 7.01 -13.74 0.52
N VAL A 46 6.23 -13.43 1.56
CA VAL A 46 4.94 -14.08 1.79
C VAL A 46 3.98 -13.88 0.62
N ALA A 47 3.88 -12.65 0.08
CA ALA A 47 3.02 -12.36 -1.06
C ALA A 47 3.45 -13.17 -2.30
N TYR A 48 4.75 -13.21 -2.60
CA TYR A 48 5.28 -14.00 -3.72
C TYR A 48 5.03 -15.50 -3.54
N ALA A 49 5.19 -16.04 -2.32
CA ALA A 49 4.89 -17.45 -2.06
C ALA A 49 3.40 -17.77 -2.34
N TYR A 50 2.46 -16.89 -1.91
CA TYR A 50 1.04 -17.05 -2.23
C TYR A 50 0.76 -16.91 -3.72
N ASP A 51 1.45 -16.02 -4.42
CA ASP A 51 1.29 -15.81 -5.85
C ASP A 51 1.81 -17.01 -6.64
N LEU A 52 2.99 -17.52 -6.29
CA LEU A 52 3.57 -18.72 -6.91
C LEU A 52 2.75 -19.98 -6.62
N ARG A 53 2.06 -20.08 -5.47
CA ARG A 53 1.13 -21.17 -5.25
C ARG A 53 0.08 -21.29 -6.35
N HIS A 54 -0.41 -20.17 -6.88
CA HIS A 54 -1.35 -20.19 -8.01
C HIS A 54 -0.70 -20.73 -9.29
N LEU A 55 0.57 -20.39 -9.54
CA LEU A 55 1.31 -20.97 -10.66
C LEU A 55 1.42 -22.49 -10.52
N TRP A 56 1.86 -22.99 -9.35
CA TRP A 56 2.01 -24.43 -9.12
C TRP A 56 0.69 -25.19 -9.19
N MET A 57 -0.39 -24.61 -8.73
CA MET A 57 -1.74 -25.20 -8.89
C MET A 57 -2.15 -25.27 -10.37
N PHE A 58 -1.83 -24.25 -11.17
CA PHE A 58 -2.05 -24.26 -12.61
C PHE A 58 -1.23 -25.33 -13.30
N LEU A 59 0.06 -25.43 -13.01
CA LEU A 59 0.98 -26.42 -13.57
C LEU A 59 0.50 -27.86 -13.27
N ALA A 60 0.17 -28.15 -12.03
CA ALA A 60 -0.36 -29.45 -11.61
C ALA A 60 -1.66 -29.81 -12.35
N GLY A 61 -2.57 -28.84 -12.50
CA GLY A 61 -3.83 -29.05 -13.23
C GLY A 61 -3.68 -29.30 -14.73
N HIS A 62 -2.51 -28.96 -15.31
CA HIS A 62 -2.21 -29.14 -16.74
C HIS A 62 -1.14 -30.21 -16.98
N GLY A 63 -0.65 -30.90 -15.95
CA GLY A 63 0.40 -31.90 -16.06
C GLY A 63 1.72 -31.34 -16.59
N LEU A 64 2.02 -30.05 -16.33
CA LEU A 64 3.22 -29.37 -16.82
C LEU A 64 4.27 -29.26 -15.71
N ALA A 65 5.52 -29.56 -16.04
CA ALA A 65 6.64 -29.17 -15.22
C ALA A 65 6.85 -27.63 -15.35
N TRP A 66 7.38 -26.99 -14.32
CA TRP A 66 7.57 -25.52 -14.33
C TRP A 66 8.54 -25.06 -15.43
N GLN A 67 9.51 -25.92 -15.83
CA GLN A 67 10.45 -25.68 -16.94
C GLN A 67 9.77 -25.74 -18.32
N GLU A 68 8.61 -26.38 -18.42
CA GLU A 68 7.88 -26.55 -19.67
C GLU A 68 6.91 -25.40 -19.98
N LEU A 69 6.70 -24.49 -19.03
CA LEU A 69 5.85 -23.34 -19.25
C LEU A 69 6.47 -22.44 -20.34
N ARG A 70 5.74 -22.23 -21.41
CA ARG A 70 6.14 -21.41 -22.57
C ARG A 70 5.24 -20.19 -22.71
N PRO A 71 5.63 -19.16 -23.48
CA PRO A 71 4.78 -17.97 -23.71
C PRO A 71 3.36 -18.28 -24.18
N ARG A 72 3.15 -19.36 -24.94
CA ARG A 72 1.80 -19.80 -25.36
C ARG A 72 0.90 -20.11 -24.14
N HIS A 73 1.43 -20.74 -23.11
CA HIS A 73 0.69 -21.10 -21.90
C HIS A 73 0.39 -19.90 -20.99
N ALA A 74 0.97 -18.73 -21.29
CA ALA A 74 0.73 -17.53 -20.47
C ALA A 74 -0.71 -17.01 -20.60
N PHE A 75 -1.37 -17.28 -21.74
CA PHE A 75 -2.79 -16.95 -21.94
C PHE A 75 -3.69 -17.89 -21.16
N ASP A 76 -3.39 -19.18 -21.14
CA ASP A 76 -4.12 -20.18 -20.37
C ASP A 76 -4.00 -19.91 -18.86
N LEU A 77 -2.79 -19.54 -18.40
CA LEU A 77 -2.56 -19.09 -17.04
C LEU A 77 -3.38 -17.82 -16.71
N LEU A 78 -3.45 -16.86 -17.63
CA LEU A 78 -4.26 -15.65 -17.43
C LEU A 78 -5.74 -16.00 -17.32
N GLU A 79 -6.26 -16.87 -18.18
CA GLU A 79 -7.64 -17.32 -18.13
C GLU A 79 -7.96 -18.05 -16.83
N TYR A 80 -7.11 -18.99 -16.43
CA TYR A 80 -7.18 -19.68 -15.14
C TYR A 80 -7.24 -18.69 -13.96
N LEU A 81 -6.32 -17.71 -13.89
CA LEU A 81 -6.30 -16.72 -12.82
C LEU A 81 -7.56 -15.85 -12.79
N ARG A 82 -8.14 -15.53 -13.94
CA ARG A 82 -9.37 -14.75 -14.03
C ARG A 82 -10.60 -15.53 -13.58
N ALA A 83 -10.60 -16.85 -13.77
CA ALA A 83 -11.68 -17.73 -13.31
C ALA A 83 -11.65 -17.98 -11.79
N LEU A 84 -10.51 -17.77 -11.13
CA LEU A 84 -10.38 -18.04 -9.69
C LEU A 84 -11.29 -17.14 -8.85
N PRO A 85 -12.00 -17.73 -7.86
CA PRO A 85 -12.85 -16.99 -6.94
C PRO A 85 -12.00 -16.13 -6.00
N SER A 86 -12.47 -14.91 -5.71
CA SER A 86 -11.89 -14.05 -4.69
C SER A 86 -12.28 -14.56 -3.29
N ARG A 87 -11.31 -14.83 -2.43
CA ARG A 87 -11.55 -15.20 -1.03
C ARG A 87 -12.01 -14.03 -0.14
N ARG A 88 -11.93 -12.79 -0.63
CA ARG A 88 -12.41 -11.63 0.09
C ARG A 88 -13.86 -11.37 -0.32
N PRO A 89 -14.84 -11.50 0.60
CA PRO A 89 -16.18 -11.04 0.32
C PRO A 89 -16.09 -9.56 -0.03
N ARG A 90 -16.52 -9.19 -1.24
CA ARG A 90 -16.82 -7.78 -1.52
C ARG A 90 -18.00 -7.44 -0.62
N GLN A 91 -17.78 -6.63 0.40
CA GLN A 91 -18.89 -5.90 1.01
C GLN A 91 -19.50 -5.04 -0.10
N ARG A 92 -20.53 -5.56 -0.73
CA ARG A 92 -21.40 -4.76 -1.58
C ARG A 92 -22.18 -3.85 -0.65
N LEU A 93 -21.85 -2.58 -0.63
CA LEU A 93 -22.82 -1.54 -0.33
C LEU A 93 -23.81 -1.51 -1.49
N SER A 94 -24.76 -2.42 -1.49
CA SER A 94 -25.99 -2.25 -2.24
C SER A 94 -27.10 -2.19 -1.22
N LEU A 95 -27.82 -1.10 -1.21
CA LEU A 95 -29.21 -1.05 -0.82
C LEU A 95 -29.95 -2.10 -1.65
N THR A 96 -29.92 -3.34 -1.21
CA THR A 96 -30.77 -4.39 -1.74
C THR A 96 -31.71 -4.70 -0.62
N LEU A 97 -32.97 -4.33 -0.83
CA LEU A 97 -34.13 -4.93 -0.15
C LEU A 97 -33.85 -6.42 0.08
N ALA A 98 -34.00 -6.84 1.33
CA ALA A 98 -33.79 -8.21 1.75
C ALA A 98 -34.73 -9.13 0.95
N THR A 99 -34.21 -9.72 -0.10
CA THR A 99 -34.72 -10.99 -0.63
C THR A 99 -33.59 -11.99 -0.43
N GLN A 100 -33.90 -12.91 0.48
CA GLN A 100 -33.13 -14.11 0.73
C GLN A 100 -32.86 -14.82 -0.60
N HIS A 101 -31.57 -14.96 -0.95
CA HIS A 101 -31.09 -16.15 -1.68
C HIS A 101 -29.58 -16.29 -1.45
N ASN A 102 -29.21 -17.36 -0.80
CA ASN A 102 -27.86 -17.94 -0.77
C ASN A 102 -27.38 -18.17 -2.21
N GLY A 103 -26.28 -17.54 -2.61
CA GLY A 103 -25.63 -17.85 -3.89
C GLY A 103 -25.45 -16.67 -4.83
N GLY A 104 -24.97 -15.52 -4.37
CA GLY A 104 -24.43 -14.51 -5.31
C GLY A 104 -23.19 -15.04 -6.01
N PRO A 105 -22.96 -14.74 -7.33
CA PRO A 105 -21.83 -15.27 -8.08
C PRO A 105 -20.53 -14.94 -7.36
N ALA A 106 -19.68 -15.96 -7.16
CA ALA A 106 -18.37 -15.82 -6.54
C ALA A 106 -17.61 -14.70 -7.27
N THR A 107 -17.21 -13.67 -6.55
CA THR A 107 -16.46 -12.56 -7.17
C THR A 107 -15.09 -13.07 -7.57
N GLN A 108 -14.73 -12.95 -8.84
CA GLN A 108 -13.44 -13.33 -9.39
C GLN A 108 -12.30 -12.46 -8.80
N LEU A 109 -11.05 -12.91 -8.96
CA LEU A 109 -9.88 -12.14 -8.59
C LEU A 109 -9.88 -10.77 -9.28
N ALA A 110 -9.55 -9.72 -8.52
CA ALA A 110 -9.42 -8.37 -9.09
C ALA A 110 -8.27 -8.31 -10.12
N SER A 111 -8.44 -7.53 -11.18
CA SER A 111 -7.42 -7.36 -12.24
C SER A 111 -6.04 -6.97 -11.68
N THR A 112 -6.00 -6.16 -10.61
CA THR A 112 -4.77 -5.79 -9.92
C THR A 112 -4.10 -6.99 -9.23
N THR A 113 -4.89 -7.92 -8.68
CA THR A 113 -4.39 -9.15 -8.07
C THR A 113 -3.83 -10.08 -9.15
N VAL A 114 -4.54 -10.27 -10.25
CA VAL A 114 -4.07 -11.07 -11.38
C VAL A 114 -2.75 -10.52 -11.92
N ASN A 115 -2.66 -9.20 -12.15
CA ASN A 115 -1.42 -8.57 -12.63
C ASN A 115 -0.27 -8.70 -11.63
N ARG A 116 -0.55 -8.73 -10.32
CA ARG A 116 0.47 -8.96 -9.29
C ARG A 116 0.99 -10.39 -9.33
N ILE A 117 0.10 -11.39 -9.49
CA ILE A 117 0.47 -12.80 -9.65
C ILE A 117 1.36 -12.97 -10.88
N LEU A 118 0.95 -12.44 -12.03
CA LEU A 118 1.75 -12.47 -13.25
C LEU A 118 3.12 -11.78 -13.07
N ALA A 119 3.18 -10.74 -12.23
CA ALA A 119 4.44 -10.10 -11.89
C ALA A 119 5.36 -10.99 -11.05
N ALA A 120 4.80 -11.73 -10.10
CA ALA A 120 5.54 -12.69 -9.28
C ALA A 120 6.06 -13.84 -10.15
N VAL A 121 5.23 -14.37 -11.04
CA VAL A 121 5.61 -15.42 -12.00
C VAL A 121 6.76 -14.94 -12.89
N SER A 122 6.62 -13.76 -13.54
CA SER A 122 7.70 -13.19 -14.36
C SER A 122 9.02 -13.03 -13.57
N SER A 123 8.96 -12.57 -12.32
CA SER A 123 10.14 -12.40 -11.49
C SER A 123 10.79 -13.75 -11.09
N PHE A 124 9.97 -14.77 -10.86
CA PHE A 124 10.45 -16.13 -10.62
C PHE A 124 11.20 -16.69 -11.83
N TYR A 125 10.66 -16.55 -13.04
CA TYR A 125 11.32 -17.01 -14.25
C TYR A 125 12.59 -16.21 -14.58
N GLU A 126 12.62 -14.89 -14.27
CA GLU A 126 13.85 -14.10 -14.34
C GLU A 126 14.94 -14.65 -13.42
N TYR A 127 14.57 -15.02 -12.19
CA TYR A 127 15.50 -15.68 -11.27
C TYR A 127 15.98 -17.02 -11.80
N ALA A 128 15.09 -17.87 -12.34
CA ALA A 128 15.44 -19.18 -12.85
C ALA A 128 16.43 -19.09 -14.01
N LEU A 129 16.26 -18.10 -14.91
CA LEU A 129 17.20 -17.80 -16.00
C LEU A 129 18.57 -17.35 -15.47
N LEU A 130 18.58 -16.40 -14.51
CA LEU A 130 19.82 -15.90 -13.89
C LEU A 130 20.58 -17.00 -13.12
N ALA A 131 19.85 -17.94 -12.52
CA ALA A 131 20.43 -19.05 -11.78
C ALA A 131 20.85 -20.23 -12.67
N GLY A 132 20.68 -20.14 -13.98
CA GLY A 132 21.00 -21.23 -14.91
C GLY A 132 20.09 -22.47 -14.77
N LEU A 133 18.92 -22.31 -14.14
CA LEU A 133 17.96 -23.39 -13.93
C LEU A 133 16.99 -23.57 -15.10
N LEU A 134 17.00 -22.63 -16.01
CA LEU A 134 16.15 -22.59 -17.20
C LEU A 134 16.91 -21.93 -18.34
N GLU A 135 16.87 -22.57 -19.53
CA GLU A 135 17.45 -22.02 -20.77
C GLU A 135 16.40 -21.34 -21.68
N ALA A 136 15.12 -21.64 -21.42
CA ALA A 136 14.03 -21.13 -22.25
C ALA A 136 13.66 -19.68 -21.85
N ALA A 137 13.05 -18.94 -22.79
CA ALA A 137 12.59 -17.58 -22.55
C ALA A 137 11.55 -17.50 -21.41
N ASN A 138 11.54 -16.35 -20.71
CA ASN A 138 10.53 -16.07 -19.68
C ASN A 138 9.12 -16.15 -20.29
N PRO A 139 8.22 -17.02 -19.79
CA PRO A 139 6.86 -17.17 -20.33
C PRO A 139 6.03 -15.88 -20.23
N ILE A 140 6.35 -15.00 -19.27
CA ILE A 140 5.71 -13.69 -19.12
C ILE A 140 6.68 -12.60 -19.58
N GLU A 141 6.88 -12.53 -20.90
CA GLU A 141 7.81 -11.58 -21.50
C GLU A 141 7.50 -10.13 -21.15
N ARG A 142 8.56 -9.35 -21.04
CA ARG A 142 8.49 -7.89 -20.99
C ARG A 142 8.82 -7.33 -22.37
N ARG A 143 7.94 -6.48 -22.90
CA ARG A 143 8.15 -5.78 -24.17
C ARG A 143 8.12 -4.27 -23.97
N PRO A 144 8.86 -3.49 -24.78
CA PRO A 144 8.73 -2.03 -24.76
C PRO A 144 7.25 -1.62 -24.94
N ASP A 145 6.77 -0.66 -24.14
CA ASP A 145 5.41 -0.17 -24.26
C ASP A 145 5.31 0.90 -25.36
N PRO A 146 4.67 0.61 -26.53
CA PRO A 146 4.58 1.57 -27.63
C PRO A 146 3.83 2.85 -27.23
N ALA A 147 2.89 2.76 -26.29
CA ALA A 147 2.13 3.92 -25.82
C ALA A 147 2.98 4.88 -24.99
N LEU A 148 3.95 4.35 -24.25
CA LEU A 148 4.89 5.14 -23.46
C LEU A 148 6.11 5.60 -24.29
N ALA A 149 6.44 4.90 -25.37
CA ALA A 149 7.48 5.32 -26.30
C ALA A 149 7.14 6.62 -27.07
N ARG A 150 5.85 6.95 -27.14
CA ARG A 150 5.36 8.18 -27.82
C ARG A 150 5.26 9.38 -26.86
N VAL A 151 5.42 9.20 -25.56
CA VAL A 151 5.48 10.30 -24.61
C VAL A 151 6.81 11.03 -24.83
N VAL A 152 6.74 12.15 -25.52
CA VAL A 152 7.88 13.05 -25.71
C VAL A 152 8.43 13.39 -24.34
N ASP A 153 9.71 13.16 -24.16
CA ASP A 153 10.45 13.26 -22.90
C ASP A 153 10.62 14.76 -22.53
N ARG A 154 9.54 15.40 -22.10
CA ARG A 154 9.55 16.83 -21.66
C ARG A 154 10.37 17.04 -20.38
N HIS A 155 10.86 15.97 -19.76
CA HIS A 155 11.61 15.98 -18.50
C HIS A 155 12.94 15.22 -18.59
N ARG A 156 13.60 15.22 -19.76
CA ARG A 156 14.98 14.76 -19.81
C ARG A 156 15.82 15.71 -18.93
N PRO A 157 16.52 15.23 -17.91
CA PRO A 157 17.47 16.05 -17.19
C PRO A 157 18.52 16.53 -18.19
N PHE A 158 18.85 17.80 -18.17
CA PHE A 158 19.82 18.44 -19.06
C PHE A 158 21.20 17.74 -19.05
N MET A 159 21.56 17.05 -18.00
CA MET A 159 22.86 16.41 -17.75
C MET A 159 22.80 14.89 -17.64
N GLY A 160 21.79 14.22 -18.07
CA GLY A 160 21.67 12.80 -17.83
C GLY A 160 21.47 11.97 -19.10
N SER A 161 22.40 11.07 -19.35
CA SER A 161 22.12 9.76 -19.88
C SER A 161 21.18 8.99 -18.94
N ALA A 162 20.20 9.69 -18.36
CA ALA A 162 19.22 9.13 -17.47
C ALA A 162 18.46 8.08 -18.24
N SER A 163 18.85 6.85 -17.98
CA SER A 163 18.15 5.63 -18.30
C SER A 163 17.51 5.63 -19.69
N GLN A 164 18.26 5.19 -20.67
CA GLN A 164 17.72 4.76 -21.99
C GLN A 164 16.78 3.56 -21.83
N GLN A 165 16.38 3.20 -20.61
CA GLN A 165 15.43 2.13 -20.35
C GLN A 165 14.06 2.58 -20.84
N ARG A 166 13.74 2.16 -22.04
CA ARG A 166 12.39 2.27 -22.58
C ARG A 166 11.43 1.64 -21.58
N PRO A 167 10.31 2.31 -21.23
CA PRO A 167 9.33 1.72 -20.33
C PRO A 167 8.84 0.42 -20.91
N VAL A 168 9.02 -0.65 -20.15
CA VAL A 168 8.62 -2.00 -20.56
C VAL A 168 7.35 -2.42 -19.81
N ARG A 169 6.50 -3.15 -20.47
CA ARG A 169 5.32 -3.78 -19.87
C ARG A 169 5.32 -5.27 -20.14
N ARG A 170 4.62 -6.01 -19.31
CA ARG A 170 4.39 -7.44 -19.58
C ARG A 170 3.45 -7.58 -20.77
N SER A 171 3.77 -8.53 -21.67
CA SER A 171 2.94 -8.88 -22.83
C SER A 171 1.56 -9.37 -22.39
N VAL A 172 1.50 -10.18 -21.33
CA VAL A 172 0.28 -10.72 -20.76
C VAL A 172 -0.09 -9.94 -19.49
N ARG A 173 -1.22 -9.24 -19.55
CA ARG A 173 -1.79 -8.47 -18.41
C ARG A 173 -3.26 -8.18 -18.61
N VAL A 174 -3.98 -7.97 -17.53
CA VAL A 174 -5.35 -7.47 -17.54
C VAL A 174 -5.34 -5.93 -17.53
N LYS A 175 -6.19 -5.31 -18.36
CA LYS A 175 -6.42 -3.87 -18.28
C LYS A 175 -6.98 -3.51 -16.91
N THR A 176 -6.40 -2.53 -16.25
CA THR A 176 -6.87 -2.04 -14.95
C THR A 176 -7.42 -0.64 -15.08
N ILE A 177 -8.56 -0.40 -14.48
CA ILE A 177 -9.09 0.97 -14.35
C ILE A 177 -8.37 1.57 -13.14
N GLN A 178 -7.61 2.63 -13.38
CA GLN A 178 -7.04 3.41 -12.29
C GLN A 178 -8.14 4.27 -11.67
N ARG A 179 -8.55 3.92 -10.47
CA ARG A 179 -9.48 4.73 -9.70
C ARG A 179 -8.72 5.87 -9.04
N VAL A 180 -9.25 7.07 -9.13
CA VAL A 180 -8.75 8.22 -8.37
C VAL A 180 -8.96 7.91 -6.88
N PRO A 181 -7.96 8.13 -6.01
CA PRO A 181 -8.14 8.01 -4.57
C PRO A 181 -9.29 8.92 -4.13
N ARG A 182 -10.17 8.40 -3.27
CA ARG A 182 -11.21 9.21 -2.65
C ARG A 182 -10.66 9.78 -1.36
N PRO A 183 -10.55 11.11 -1.22
CA PRO A 183 -10.28 11.74 0.07
C PRO A 183 -11.55 11.68 0.93
N LEU A 184 -11.36 11.77 2.25
CA LEU A 184 -12.44 12.11 3.16
C LEU A 184 -12.72 13.62 3.05
N ASP A 185 -13.97 14.00 2.97
CA ASP A 185 -14.38 15.40 3.08
C ASP A 185 -14.24 15.93 4.54
N ASP A 186 -14.42 17.22 4.74
CA ASP A 186 -14.23 17.84 6.05
C ASP A 186 -15.23 17.34 7.08
N ALA A 187 -16.49 17.13 6.69
CA ALA A 187 -17.53 16.61 7.56
C ALA A 187 -17.20 15.17 8.02
N GLN A 188 -16.73 14.33 7.10
CA GLN A 188 -16.30 12.96 7.40
C GLN A 188 -15.07 12.94 8.32
N VAL A 189 -14.11 13.85 8.12
CA VAL A 189 -12.93 13.97 8.99
C VAL A 189 -13.36 14.40 10.40
N GLN A 190 -14.22 15.40 10.52
CA GLN A 190 -14.72 15.86 11.84
C GLN A 190 -15.53 14.76 12.53
N ALA A 191 -16.42 14.08 11.80
CA ALA A 191 -17.18 12.95 12.33
C ALA A 191 -16.26 11.83 12.83
N LEU A 192 -15.21 11.49 12.07
CA LEU A 192 -14.22 10.48 12.46
C LEU A 192 -13.48 10.90 13.74
N LEU A 193 -12.92 12.12 13.76
CA LEU A 193 -12.15 12.63 14.92
C LEU A 193 -13.02 12.73 16.18
N GLY A 194 -14.30 13.09 16.05
CA GLY A 194 -15.27 13.17 17.14
C GLY A 194 -15.58 11.80 17.78
N GLN A 195 -15.33 10.70 17.10
CA GLN A 195 -15.54 9.34 17.62
C GLN A 195 -14.30 8.72 18.27
N LEU A 196 -13.18 9.45 18.32
CA LEU A 196 -11.95 8.96 18.96
C LEU A 196 -12.01 9.21 20.47
N ARG A 197 -11.87 8.13 21.23
CA ARG A 197 -12.03 8.16 22.71
C ARG A 197 -10.71 8.33 23.46
N SER A 198 -9.56 7.99 22.83
CA SER A 198 -8.25 8.10 23.46
C SER A 198 -7.40 9.16 22.76
N VAL A 199 -6.55 9.81 23.54
CA VAL A 199 -5.60 10.81 23.03
C VAL A 199 -4.62 10.16 22.06
N ARG A 200 -4.21 8.91 22.34
CA ARG A 200 -3.40 8.09 21.42
C ARG A 200 -4.02 8.02 20.03
N ASP A 201 -5.30 7.63 19.98
CA ASP A 201 -5.98 7.40 18.71
C ASP A 201 -6.10 8.69 17.91
N ARG A 202 -6.40 9.80 18.62
CA ARG A 202 -6.46 11.13 18.03
C ARG A 202 -5.09 11.57 17.50
N ALA A 203 -4.02 11.43 18.28
CA ALA A 203 -2.65 11.77 17.85
C ALA A 203 -2.25 10.98 16.60
N LEU A 204 -2.52 9.67 16.58
CA LEU A 204 -2.20 8.79 15.46
C LEU A 204 -2.97 9.20 14.18
N MET A 205 -4.26 9.56 14.29
CA MET A 205 -5.06 10.04 13.15
C MET A 205 -4.55 11.39 12.64
N LEU A 206 -4.26 12.33 13.55
CA LEU A 206 -3.73 13.65 13.18
C LEU A 206 -2.39 13.55 12.46
N LEU A 207 -1.49 12.68 12.88
CA LEU A 207 -0.22 12.44 12.17
C LEU A 207 -0.41 11.97 10.73
N MET A 208 -1.43 11.17 10.46
CA MET A 208 -1.75 10.74 9.09
C MET A 208 -2.51 11.81 8.30
N LEU A 209 -3.41 12.58 8.93
CA LEU A 209 -4.22 13.61 8.29
C LEU A 209 -3.45 14.92 8.06
N GLN A 210 -2.65 15.36 9.03
CA GLN A 210 -1.93 16.64 8.97
C GLN A 210 -0.44 16.47 8.62
N GLY A 211 0.19 15.36 9.05
CA GLY A 211 1.56 15.02 8.68
C GLY A 211 1.70 14.23 7.40
N GLY A 212 0.63 13.64 6.89
CA GLY A 212 0.65 12.79 5.72
C GLY A 212 1.49 11.52 5.87
N LEU A 213 1.73 11.05 7.10
CA LEU A 213 2.51 9.84 7.36
C LEU A 213 1.78 8.61 6.81
N ARG A 214 2.57 7.65 6.28
CA ARG A 214 2.02 6.31 6.01
C ARG A 214 1.68 5.62 7.33
N PRO A 215 0.69 4.71 7.34
CA PRO A 215 0.38 3.95 8.55
C PRO A 215 1.60 3.25 9.18
N GLY A 216 2.47 2.67 8.34
CA GLY A 216 3.71 2.04 8.81
C GLY A 216 4.74 3.04 9.36
N GLU A 217 4.80 4.25 8.82
CA GLU A 217 5.67 5.32 9.32
C GLU A 217 5.18 5.85 10.66
N ALA A 218 3.87 6.06 10.80
CA ALA A 218 3.28 6.52 12.06
C ALA A 218 3.43 5.47 13.18
N LEU A 219 3.18 4.19 12.88
CA LEU A 219 3.32 3.09 13.84
C LEU A 219 4.79 2.80 14.21
N GLY A 220 5.72 3.04 13.29
CA GLY A 220 7.16 2.86 13.51
C GLY A 220 7.88 4.10 14.06
N LEU A 221 7.15 5.13 14.46
CA LEU A 221 7.72 6.36 15.01
C LEU A 221 8.29 6.10 16.40
N HIS A 222 9.52 6.55 16.64
CA HIS A 222 10.17 6.54 17.96
C HIS A 222 10.01 7.88 18.66
N LEU A 223 10.14 7.88 19.99
CA LEU A 223 10.06 9.10 20.80
C LEU A 223 11.10 10.14 20.37
N GLU A 224 12.31 9.72 20.04
CA GLU A 224 13.41 10.57 19.58
C GLU A 224 13.17 11.23 18.21
N ASP A 225 12.26 10.68 17.40
CA ASP A 225 11.94 11.21 16.09
C ASP A 225 11.07 12.47 16.14
N VAL A 226 10.53 12.81 17.32
CA VAL A 226 9.62 13.94 17.50
C VAL A 226 10.38 15.13 18.09
N ALA A 227 10.63 16.13 17.28
CA ALA A 227 11.27 17.38 17.71
C ALA A 227 10.20 18.45 17.99
N TYR A 228 9.63 18.43 19.21
CA TYR A 228 8.53 19.32 19.62
C TYR A 228 8.87 20.80 19.42
N GLY A 229 10.03 21.26 19.91
CA GLY A 229 10.45 22.66 19.80
C GLY A 229 10.67 23.13 18.37
N ARG A 230 10.98 22.21 17.44
CA ARG A 230 11.16 22.51 16.02
C ARG A 230 9.91 22.24 15.19
N ARG A 231 8.82 21.79 15.81
CA ARG A 231 7.56 21.41 15.18
C ARG A 231 7.72 20.45 14.01
N ARG A 232 8.53 19.41 14.17
CA ARG A 232 8.82 18.45 13.11
C ARG A 232 8.96 17.02 13.58
N ILE A 233 8.76 16.11 12.66
CA ILE A 233 8.99 14.68 12.83
C ILE A 233 10.01 14.23 11.78
N VAL A 234 10.95 13.39 12.21
CA VAL A 234 11.89 12.71 11.33
C VAL A 234 11.34 11.32 11.03
N VAL A 235 10.98 11.07 9.78
CA VAL A 235 10.55 9.74 9.33
C VAL A 235 11.79 8.95 8.91
N ARG A 236 12.19 7.98 9.75
CA ARG A 236 13.35 7.11 9.51
C ARG A 236 12.94 5.74 9.01
N GLN A 237 13.86 5.08 8.31
CA GLN A 237 13.68 3.69 7.94
C GLN A 237 14.13 2.81 9.10
N ARG A 238 13.19 2.07 9.69
CA ARG A 238 13.46 1.09 10.74
C ARG A 238 12.77 -0.22 10.44
N ALA A 239 13.32 -1.32 10.94
CA ALA A 239 12.80 -2.67 10.79
C ALA A 239 12.60 -3.37 12.14
N ASP A 240 12.73 -2.63 13.24
CA ASP A 240 12.75 -3.09 14.63
C ASP A 240 11.36 -3.25 15.25
N HIS A 241 10.29 -2.91 14.55
CA HIS A 241 8.94 -3.04 15.09
C HIS A 241 8.55 -4.53 15.27
N PRO A 242 8.25 -4.99 16.50
CA PRO A 242 8.11 -6.42 16.80
C PRO A 242 6.92 -7.10 16.10
N LYS A 243 5.93 -6.30 15.62
CA LYS A 243 4.80 -6.80 14.82
C LYS A 243 5.04 -6.73 13.32
N GLY A 244 6.30 -6.48 12.89
CA GLY A 244 6.69 -6.47 11.48
C GLY A 244 6.15 -5.28 10.69
N VAL A 245 5.80 -4.19 11.38
CA VAL A 245 5.48 -2.91 10.72
C VAL A 245 6.78 -2.34 10.15
N ARG A 246 6.75 -1.87 8.92
CA ARG A 246 7.93 -1.30 8.25
C ARG A 246 7.55 -0.06 7.46
N SER A 247 8.46 0.91 7.42
CA SER A 247 8.39 2.01 6.46
C SER A 247 8.70 1.48 5.06
N LYS A 248 7.87 1.80 4.07
CA LYS A 248 8.14 1.47 2.65
C LYS A 248 9.11 2.45 2.00
N SER A 249 9.34 3.60 2.61
CA SER A 249 10.30 4.60 2.10
C SER A 249 11.72 4.18 2.46
N ARG A 250 12.60 4.17 1.47
CA ARG A 250 14.03 3.95 1.68
C ARG A 250 14.79 5.25 1.99
N THR A 251 14.10 6.38 1.93
CA THR A 251 14.69 7.70 2.20
C THR A 251 14.10 8.28 3.47
N GLU A 252 14.96 8.74 4.34
CA GLU A 252 14.57 9.55 5.50
C GLU A 252 14.06 10.91 5.02
N ARG A 253 13.12 11.47 5.76
CA ARG A 253 12.60 12.80 5.51
C ARG A 253 12.11 13.46 6.76
N VAL A 254 12.14 14.78 6.73
CA VAL A 254 11.56 15.63 7.75
C VAL A 254 10.16 16.03 7.32
N VAL A 255 9.22 15.96 8.26
CA VAL A 255 7.83 16.42 8.09
C VAL A 255 7.58 17.53 9.10
N ASP A 256 7.46 18.75 8.62
CA ASP A 256 7.08 19.91 9.45
C ASP A 256 5.59 19.85 9.74
N LEU A 257 5.21 20.11 11.01
CA LEU A 257 3.85 20.09 11.51
C LEU A 257 3.52 21.48 12.06
N HIS A 258 2.83 22.26 11.25
CA HIS A 258 2.47 23.64 11.62
C HIS A 258 1.15 23.73 12.37
N GLU A 259 0.28 22.72 12.24
CA GLU A 259 -0.95 22.62 13.00
C GLU A 259 -0.65 22.32 14.47
N PRO A 260 -0.98 23.25 15.39
CA PRO A 260 -0.62 23.11 16.81
C PRO A 260 -1.23 21.88 17.46
N GLU A 261 -2.43 21.49 17.03
CA GLU A 261 -3.20 20.39 17.59
C GLU A 261 -2.45 19.05 17.51
N THR A 262 -1.75 18.77 16.38
CA THR A 262 -1.07 17.48 16.18
C THR A 262 -0.01 17.22 17.22
N LEU A 263 0.89 18.17 17.43
CA LEU A 263 1.97 18.02 18.40
C LEU A 263 1.49 18.14 19.85
N ALA A 264 0.52 19.00 20.11
CA ALA A 264 -0.08 19.11 21.45
C ALA A 264 -0.76 17.77 21.84
N THR A 265 -1.56 17.20 20.94
CA THR A 265 -2.22 15.91 21.18
C THR A 265 -1.19 14.79 21.34
N LEU A 266 -0.12 14.78 20.52
CA LEU A 266 0.94 13.79 20.62
C LEU A 266 1.69 13.91 21.95
N SER A 267 2.02 15.13 22.39
CA SER A 267 2.65 15.39 23.67
C SER A 267 1.76 14.94 24.84
N THR A 268 0.48 15.29 24.79
CA THR A 268 -0.50 14.86 25.81
C THR A 268 -0.57 13.34 25.90
N TYR A 269 -0.60 12.65 24.76
CA TYR A 269 -0.58 11.17 24.73
C TYR A 269 0.70 10.63 25.40
N VAL A 270 1.86 11.14 24.99
CA VAL A 270 3.16 10.63 25.49
C VAL A 270 3.32 10.87 26.99
N LEU A 271 2.86 12.02 27.50
CA LEU A 271 3.03 12.39 28.90
C LEU A 271 1.97 11.77 29.82
N LEU A 272 0.72 11.64 29.37
CA LEU A 272 -0.40 11.31 30.25
C LEU A 272 -1.06 9.95 29.97
N GLU A 273 -0.98 9.40 28.76
CA GLU A 273 -1.71 8.17 28.40
C GLU A 273 -0.77 7.01 28.04
N ARG A 274 0.44 7.30 27.53
CA ARG A 274 1.40 6.26 27.20
C ARG A 274 1.92 5.60 28.47
N PRO A 275 1.86 4.24 28.60
CA PRO A 275 2.39 3.54 29.78
C PRO A 275 3.85 3.92 30.05
N ALA A 276 4.12 4.47 31.25
CA ALA A 276 5.44 4.95 31.63
C ALA A 276 6.46 3.81 31.79
N GLU A 277 5.98 2.63 32.14
CA GLU A 277 6.80 1.41 32.30
C GLU A 277 7.17 0.72 30.96
N ALA A 278 6.76 1.27 29.82
CA ALA A 278 7.07 0.68 28.53
C ALA A 278 8.54 0.91 28.14
N GLU A 279 9.30 -0.17 28.02
CA GLU A 279 10.73 -0.15 27.67
C GLU A 279 11.00 0.11 26.18
N THR A 280 9.98 0.07 25.33
CA THR A 280 10.13 0.28 23.91
C THR A 280 10.22 1.77 23.54
N PRO A 281 11.09 2.18 22.60
CA PRO A 281 11.17 3.54 22.11
C PRO A 281 9.97 3.92 21.21
N LEU A 282 9.16 2.96 20.76
CA LEU A 282 8.03 3.21 19.89
C LEU A 282 6.98 4.10 20.57
N VAL A 283 6.51 5.09 19.83
CA VAL A 283 5.53 6.05 20.36
C VAL A 283 4.19 5.37 20.64
N PHE A 284 3.64 4.64 19.66
CA PHE A 284 2.26 4.14 19.75
C PHE A 284 2.18 2.71 20.28
N LEU A 285 1.60 2.59 21.46
CA LEU A 285 1.40 1.32 22.17
C LEU A 285 -0.07 0.91 22.14
N ILE A 286 -0.37 -0.33 22.54
CA ILE A 286 -1.75 -0.82 22.66
C ILE A 286 -2.52 -0.02 23.68
N GLY A 287 -1.88 0.32 24.82
CA GLY A 287 -2.48 1.10 25.90
C GLY A 287 -3.61 0.36 26.63
N GLY A 288 -4.38 1.12 27.46
CA GLY A 288 -5.44 0.58 28.30
C GLY A 288 -4.91 -0.20 29.50
N HIS A 289 -5.75 -1.09 30.07
CA HIS A 289 -5.45 -1.79 31.34
C HIS A 289 -5.02 -3.25 31.16
N GLY A 290 -4.96 -3.76 29.93
CA GLY A 290 -4.64 -5.16 29.65
C GLY A 290 -3.14 -5.48 29.78
N ARG A 291 -2.81 -6.80 29.89
CA ARG A 291 -1.42 -7.29 29.96
C ARG A 291 -0.55 -6.83 28.77
N ARG A 292 -1.16 -6.50 27.63
CA ARG A 292 -0.47 -6.10 26.41
C ARG A 292 -0.35 -4.57 26.26
N ARG A 293 -0.63 -3.79 27.30
CA ARG A 293 -0.67 -2.33 27.23
C ARG A 293 0.64 -1.68 26.78
N CYS A 294 1.77 -2.26 27.15
CA CYS A 294 3.10 -1.80 26.79
C CYS A 294 3.59 -2.32 25.43
N GLU A 295 2.83 -3.23 24.80
CA GLU A 295 3.22 -3.71 23.47
C GLU A 295 2.96 -2.65 22.40
N PRO A 296 3.83 -2.56 21.38
CA PRO A 296 3.62 -1.70 20.23
C PRO A 296 2.31 -1.99 19.49
N LEU A 297 1.63 -0.95 19.03
CA LEU A 297 0.42 -1.05 18.23
C LEU A 297 0.79 -1.49 16.80
N GLY A 298 0.22 -2.59 16.35
CA GLY A 298 0.44 -3.10 14.98
C GLY A 298 -0.60 -2.60 13.98
N TYR A 299 -0.34 -2.87 12.68
CA TYR A 299 -1.22 -2.43 11.58
C TYR A 299 -2.67 -2.94 11.72
N ASP A 300 -2.87 -4.20 12.14
CA ASP A 300 -4.20 -4.76 12.34
C ASP A 300 -4.97 -4.05 13.47
N GLY A 301 -4.25 -3.61 14.51
CA GLY A 301 -4.80 -2.78 15.59
C GLY A 301 -5.29 -1.44 15.07
N LEU A 302 -4.46 -0.75 14.31
CA LEU A 302 -4.80 0.51 13.65
C LEU A 302 -5.98 0.36 12.69
N ALA A 303 -5.97 -0.66 11.84
CA ALA A 303 -7.06 -0.90 10.88
C ALA A 303 -8.40 -1.14 11.59
N ARG A 304 -8.42 -1.94 12.68
CA ARG A 304 -9.62 -2.16 13.49
C ARG A 304 -10.09 -0.91 14.22
N LEU A 305 -9.16 -0.10 14.72
CA LEU A 305 -9.44 1.17 15.37
C LEU A 305 -10.19 2.11 14.40
N ILE A 306 -9.63 2.34 13.21
CA ILE A 306 -10.26 3.18 12.18
C ILE A 306 -11.62 2.60 11.76
N ALA A 307 -11.71 1.30 11.53
CA ALA A 307 -12.96 0.67 11.15
C ALA A 307 -14.08 0.91 12.17
N ARG A 308 -13.78 0.77 13.47
CA ARG A 308 -14.72 1.01 14.57
C ARG A 308 -15.09 2.49 14.70
N ALA A 309 -14.12 3.40 14.55
CA ALA A 309 -14.38 4.83 14.60
C ALA A 309 -15.28 5.27 13.43
N CYS A 310 -14.98 4.81 12.20
CA CYS A 310 -15.82 5.07 11.03
C CYS A 310 -17.25 4.50 11.18
N GLN A 311 -17.38 3.33 11.79
CA GLN A 311 -18.69 2.75 12.05
C GLN A 311 -19.52 3.58 13.02
N ARG A 312 -18.90 4.06 14.13
CA ARG A 312 -19.57 4.96 15.08
C ARG A 312 -19.90 6.31 14.48
N ALA A 313 -19.07 6.80 13.56
CA ALA A 313 -19.29 8.05 12.83
C ALA A 313 -20.32 7.94 11.69
N GLY A 314 -20.81 6.73 11.37
CA GLY A 314 -21.73 6.51 10.24
C GLY A 314 -21.08 6.64 8.85
N ILE A 315 -19.76 6.69 8.77
CA ILE A 315 -18.98 6.88 7.51
C ILE A 315 -18.25 5.61 7.07
N ARG A 316 -18.66 4.44 7.55
CA ARG A 316 -17.98 3.17 7.28
C ARG A 316 -18.18 2.73 5.83
N GLU A 317 -17.13 2.89 5.02
CA GLU A 317 -17.05 2.38 3.65
C GLU A 317 -15.78 1.54 3.44
N ALA A 318 -15.83 0.65 2.44
CA ALA A 318 -14.72 -0.28 2.15
C ALA A 318 -13.41 0.42 1.77
N TRP A 319 -13.47 1.62 1.21
CA TRP A 319 -12.32 2.42 0.81
C TRP A 319 -11.72 3.24 1.97
N VAL A 320 -12.48 3.46 3.07
CA VAL A 320 -11.98 4.19 4.23
C VAL A 320 -11.06 3.29 5.05
N THR A 321 -9.80 3.35 4.72
CA THR A 321 -8.71 2.57 5.32
C THR A 321 -7.67 3.52 5.94
N PRO A 322 -6.69 3.03 6.71
CA PRO A 322 -5.60 3.89 7.20
C PRO A 322 -4.90 4.70 6.10
N HIS A 323 -4.83 4.18 4.87
CA HIS A 323 -4.25 4.92 3.74
C HIS A 323 -5.15 6.05 3.25
N ALA A 324 -6.47 5.99 3.45
CA ALA A 324 -7.38 7.05 3.04
C ALA A 324 -7.07 8.38 3.75
N LEU A 325 -6.64 8.34 5.02
CA LEU A 325 -6.24 9.54 5.77
C LEU A 325 -5.06 10.27 5.12
N ARG A 326 -4.06 9.51 4.69
CA ARG A 326 -2.93 10.08 3.95
C ARG A 326 -3.34 10.57 2.56
N HIS A 327 -4.28 9.89 1.89
CA HIS A 327 -4.84 10.38 0.62
C HIS A 327 -5.58 11.70 0.82
N THR A 328 -6.34 11.83 1.91
CA THR A 328 -6.99 13.09 2.30
C THR A 328 -5.96 14.21 2.49
N HIS A 329 -4.87 13.94 3.24
CA HIS A 329 -3.78 14.90 3.37
C HIS A 329 -3.21 15.32 2.02
N ALA A 330 -2.87 14.36 1.16
CA ALA A 330 -2.24 14.63 -0.13
C ALA A 330 -3.15 15.48 -1.03
N THR A 331 -4.44 15.18 -1.08
CA THR A 331 -5.43 15.93 -1.84
C THR A 331 -5.59 17.35 -1.31
N ARG A 332 -5.74 17.53 0.03
CA ARG A 332 -5.83 18.86 0.64
C ARG A 332 -4.59 19.72 0.38
N MET A 333 -3.40 19.14 0.46
CA MET A 333 -2.16 19.87 0.17
C MET A 333 -2.09 20.29 -1.30
N TRP A 334 -2.50 19.42 -2.21
CA TRP A 334 -2.57 19.73 -3.63
C TRP A 334 -3.59 20.82 -3.94
N GLU A 335 -4.80 20.69 -3.42
CA GLU A 335 -5.89 21.69 -3.58
C GLU A 335 -5.54 23.03 -2.91
N GLY A 336 -4.76 23.00 -1.82
CA GLY A 336 -4.16 24.17 -1.18
C GLY A 336 -3.00 24.80 -1.94
N GLY A 337 -2.68 24.33 -3.17
CA GLY A 337 -1.67 24.93 -4.04
C GLY A 337 -0.24 24.44 -3.83
N MET A 338 -0.02 23.34 -3.07
CA MET A 338 1.32 22.77 -2.91
C MET A 338 1.82 22.22 -4.25
N ARG A 339 3.04 22.62 -4.67
CA ARG A 339 3.65 22.18 -5.92
C ARG A 339 3.91 20.66 -5.92
N GLU A 340 3.79 20.01 -7.08
CA GLU A 340 3.93 18.55 -7.24
C GLU A 340 5.22 17.99 -6.63
N LEU A 341 6.38 18.60 -6.93
CA LEU A 341 7.66 18.15 -6.41
C LEU A 341 7.77 18.31 -4.88
N THR A 342 7.19 19.38 -4.34
CA THR A 342 7.14 19.62 -2.89
C THR A 342 6.26 18.58 -2.20
N LEU A 343 5.08 18.30 -2.78
CA LEU A 343 4.17 17.27 -2.30
C LEU A 343 4.82 15.88 -2.37
N GLN A 344 5.52 15.56 -3.47
CA GLN A 344 6.28 14.32 -3.62
C GLN A 344 7.32 14.16 -2.50
N LYS A 345 8.11 15.20 -2.23
CA LYS A 345 9.13 15.21 -1.16
C LYS A 345 8.48 15.05 0.22
N ARG A 346 7.40 15.81 0.52
CA ARG A 346 6.66 15.73 1.78
C ARG A 346 6.11 14.32 2.04
N LEU A 347 5.52 13.73 1.02
CA LEU A 347 4.97 12.37 1.11
C LEU A 347 6.05 11.28 1.05
N GLY A 348 7.27 11.56 0.63
CA GLY A 348 8.33 10.56 0.45
C GLY A 348 7.94 9.53 -0.61
N HIS A 349 7.51 9.99 -1.79
CA HIS A 349 7.27 9.14 -2.94
C HIS A 349 8.56 8.97 -3.74
N ALA A 350 9.01 7.72 -3.91
CA ALA A 350 10.19 7.41 -4.71
C ALA A 350 9.94 7.62 -6.22
N SER A 351 8.68 7.54 -6.67
CA SER A 351 8.28 7.76 -8.06
C SER A 351 7.30 8.93 -8.16
N PRO A 352 7.49 9.85 -9.14
CA PRO A 352 6.53 10.91 -9.46
C PRO A 352 5.13 10.39 -9.77
N GLU A 353 5.01 9.20 -10.37
CA GLU A 353 3.73 8.59 -10.70
C GLU A 353 2.82 8.41 -9.47
N SER A 354 3.41 8.15 -8.30
CA SER A 354 2.65 8.03 -7.05
C SER A 354 2.05 9.36 -6.61
N THR A 355 2.66 10.50 -6.99
CA THR A 355 2.15 11.85 -6.69
C THR A 355 1.16 12.29 -7.75
N ARG A 356 1.39 11.93 -9.02
CA ARG A 356 0.45 12.20 -10.12
C ARG A 356 -0.95 11.64 -9.91
N LEU A 357 -1.09 10.68 -9.01
CA LEU A 357 -2.39 10.18 -8.61
C LEU A 357 -3.27 11.26 -7.94
N TYR A 358 -2.64 12.23 -7.25
CA TYR A 358 -3.30 13.36 -6.58
C TYR A 358 -3.34 14.61 -7.45
N THR A 359 -2.39 14.73 -8.38
CA THR A 359 -2.29 15.88 -9.28
C THR A 359 -3.17 15.71 -10.53
N ARG A 360 -3.89 14.60 -10.66
CA ARG A 360 -5.01 14.50 -11.59
C ARG A 360 -6.00 15.56 -11.18
N VAL A 361 -6.30 16.44 -12.11
CA VAL A 361 -7.13 17.63 -11.92
C VAL A 361 -8.34 17.29 -11.06
N SER A 362 -8.47 17.95 -9.92
CA SER A 362 -9.62 17.79 -9.04
C SER A 362 -10.88 18.33 -9.72
N ASP A 363 -12.03 17.72 -9.46
CA ASP A 363 -13.30 18.18 -10.03
C ASP A 363 -13.54 19.69 -9.79
N PRO A 364 -13.24 20.27 -8.59
CA PRO A 364 -13.33 21.72 -8.37
C PRO A 364 -12.40 22.53 -9.28
N ALA A 365 -11.17 22.08 -9.53
CA ALA A 365 -10.25 22.79 -10.42
C ALA A 365 -10.70 22.72 -11.88
N VAL A 366 -11.24 21.57 -12.33
CA VAL A 366 -11.85 21.44 -13.67
C VAL A 366 -13.00 22.43 -13.82
N VAL A 367 -13.89 22.50 -12.83
CA VAL A 367 -15.02 23.42 -12.84
C VAL A 367 -14.56 24.89 -12.85
N ALA A 368 -13.53 25.24 -12.07
CA ALA A 368 -12.96 26.58 -12.04
C ALA A 368 -12.35 26.99 -13.39
N ASP A 369 -11.55 26.10 -13.98
CA ASP A 369 -10.95 26.33 -15.30
C ASP A 369 -12.01 26.38 -16.41
N TYR A 370 -13.02 25.52 -16.33
CA TYR A 370 -14.14 25.52 -17.25
C TYR A 370 -14.94 26.86 -17.18
N ARG A 371 -15.25 27.35 -15.96
CA ARG A 371 -15.91 28.66 -15.76
C ARG A 371 -15.06 29.80 -16.30
N ARG A 372 -13.74 29.75 -16.07
CA ARG A 372 -12.81 30.75 -16.62
C ARG A 372 -12.80 30.74 -18.15
N ALA A 373 -12.76 29.53 -18.74
CA ALA A 373 -12.80 29.37 -20.19
C ALA A 373 -14.10 29.86 -20.82
N LEU A 374 -15.21 29.79 -20.07
CA LEU A 374 -16.49 30.36 -20.47
C LEU A 374 -16.62 31.88 -20.21
N GLY A 375 -15.56 32.55 -19.73
CA GLY A 375 -15.60 33.98 -19.37
C GLY A 375 -16.43 34.28 -18.12
N GLN A 376 -16.83 33.29 -17.36
CA GLN A 376 -17.53 33.43 -16.10
C GLN A 376 -16.52 33.68 -14.97
N THR A 377 -16.25 34.94 -14.68
CA THR A 377 -15.42 35.34 -13.55
C THR A 377 -16.15 34.98 -12.24
N PRO A 378 -15.48 34.33 -11.24
CA PRO A 378 -16.09 34.10 -9.94
C PRO A 378 -16.46 35.43 -9.30
N ILE A 379 -17.69 35.60 -8.84
CA ILE A 379 -18.08 36.76 -8.04
C ILE A 379 -17.28 36.71 -6.73
N PRO A 380 -16.43 37.71 -6.41
CA PRO A 380 -15.71 37.75 -5.16
C PRO A 380 -16.71 37.81 -3.99
N GLY A 381 -16.77 36.76 -3.17
CA GLY A 381 -17.61 36.75 -1.96
C GLY A 381 -18.65 35.65 -1.83
N SER A 382 -18.91 34.83 -2.84
CA SER A 382 -19.76 33.65 -2.68
C SER A 382 -18.94 32.47 -2.13
N ARG A 383 -18.91 32.33 -0.81
CA ARG A 383 -18.53 31.05 -0.17
C ARG A 383 -19.66 30.04 -0.38
N PRO A 384 -19.33 28.79 -0.76
CA PRO A 384 -20.29 27.69 -0.73
C PRO A 384 -20.70 27.33 0.69
#